data_dcd9a9ed0742f919bb7d4705fdc3fa51
#
_entry.id   dcd9a9ed0742f919bb7d4705fdc3fa51
#
_cell.length_a   1.000
_cell.length_b   1.000
_cell.length_c   1.000
_cell.angle_alpha   90.00
_cell.angle_beta   90.00
_cell.angle_gamma   90.00
#
_symmetry.space_group_name_H-M   'P 1'
#
loop_
_entity.id
_entity.type
_entity.pdbx_description
1 polymer ?
#
loop_
_entity_poly.entity_id
_entity_poly.type
_entity_poly.pdbx_seq_one_letter_code
_entity_poly.pdbx_strand_id
1 'polypeptide(L)'
;MRPSPLPLSPSRAPSSVTDSAFLRACRGEPVPHTPVWFMRQAGRSLPEYRAVRANVPMLASCRTPELVVEITLQPLRRYGVDAAVLFSDIVVPLQAVGVGLDIVAGVGPVIEEPVRRAADLARLRPLTPDDVPDVSASVTALVDELGGTPLIGFAGAPFTLASYLVEGGPSRNHERTKALMYGEPATWHALLDRLADIALGFLKVQVAAGAAAVQLFDSWAGVLSAADYRRYVLPHSAKVLGGLAGGGVVPRIHFGVGTGELLGLLAEAGADVVGVDWRVPLDAAAGRVGPGRALQGNLDPAVLFAPWGAVAAKAREVLAAGKAADGHIFNLGHGVLPDTDPGVLERLVELVHAESAR
;
A
#
# COMPACT_ATOMS: atom_id res chain seq x y z
N MET A 1 -18.22 34.81 12.27
CA MET A 1 -16.80 34.49 12.23
C MET A 1 -16.63 33.03 12.63
N ARG A 2 -16.24 32.15 11.70
CA ARG A 2 -15.88 30.74 12.01
C ARG A 2 -14.44 30.74 12.43
N PRO A 3 -14.03 30.04 13.49
CA PRO A 3 -12.63 29.94 13.86
C PRO A 3 -11.85 29.15 12.77
N SER A 4 -10.70 29.71 12.38
CA SER A 4 -9.76 29.03 11.50
C SER A 4 -9.26 27.72 12.16
N PRO A 5 -9.09 26.63 11.41
CA PRO A 5 -8.50 25.42 11.96
C PRO A 5 -7.06 25.68 12.37
N LEU A 6 -6.70 25.27 13.58
CA LEU A 6 -5.32 25.28 14.09
C LEU A 6 -4.43 24.42 13.20
N PRO A 7 -3.21 24.88 12.87
CA PRO A 7 -2.25 24.03 12.16
C PRO A 7 -1.84 22.86 13.07
N LEU A 8 -2.02 21.64 12.56
CA LEU A 8 -1.50 20.43 13.19
C LEU A 8 0.02 20.54 13.27
N SER A 9 0.57 20.58 14.48
CA SER A 9 2.03 20.47 14.67
C SER A 9 2.47 19.11 14.14
N PRO A 10 3.54 19.05 13.29
CA PRO A 10 4.02 17.77 12.79
C PRO A 10 4.55 16.96 13.98
N SER A 11 3.98 15.76 14.20
CA SER A 11 4.57 14.73 15.05
C SER A 11 5.92 14.37 14.44
N ARG A 12 7.01 14.78 15.08
CA ARG A 12 8.37 14.47 14.63
C ARG A 12 8.66 13.04 15.05
N ALA A 13 8.74 12.12 14.08
CA ALA A 13 9.21 10.76 14.34
C ALA A 13 10.54 10.80 15.13
N PRO A 14 10.78 9.87 16.06
CA PRO A 14 12.05 9.79 16.77
C PRO A 14 13.23 9.76 15.80
N SER A 15 14.35 10.41 16.11
CA SER A 15 15.52 10.51 15.25
C SER A 15 16.06 9.14 14.78
N SER A 16 15.85 8.08 15.56
CA SER A 16 16.20 6.69 15.24
C SER A 16 15.40 6.11 14.08
N VAL A 17 14.11 6.49 13.92
CA VAL A 17 13.25 5.99 12.85
C VAL A 17 13.62 6.63 11.52
N THR A 18 13.91 7.95 11.51
CA THR A 18 14.25 8.69 10.28
C THR A 18 15.54 8.21 9.61
N ASP A 19 16.43 7.56 10.36
CA ASP A 19 17.72 7.01 9.87
C ASP A 19 17.66 5.49 9.58
N SER A 20 16.49 4.87 9.61
CA SER A 20 16.34 3.45 9.29
C SER A 20 16.75 3.15 7.84
N ALA A 21 17.26 1.92 7.60
CA ALA A 21 17.65 1.46 6.26
C ALA A 21 16.50 1.63 5.26
N PHE A 22 15.26 1.34 5.67
CA PHE A 22 14.08 1.49 4.84
C PHE A 22 13.85 2.94 4.39
N LEU A 23 13.83 3.91 5.31
CA LEU A 23 13.59 5.31 4.95
C LEU A 23 14.74 5.92 4.17
N ARG A 24 15.99 5.53 4.45
CA ARG A 24 17.16 5.92 3.66
C ARG A 24 17.05 5.39 2.24
N ALA A 25 16.69 4.12 2.05
CA ALA A 25 16.45 3.54 0.72
C ALA A 25 15.33 4.26 -0.04
N CYS A 26 14.24 4.66 0.63
CA CYS A 26 13.18 5.46 0.03
C CYS A 26 13.69 6.79 -0.53
N ARG A 27 14.74 7.38 0.08
CA ARG A 27 15.35 8.66 -0.34
C ARG A 27 16.53 8.49 -1.29
N GLY A 28 16.87 7.24 -1.69
CA GLY A 28 18.05 6.96 -2.52
C GLY A 28 19.39 7.18 -1.78
N GLU A 29 19.38 7.17 -0.46
CA GLU A 29 20.56 7.32 0.38
C GLU A 29 21.29 5.99 0.57
N PRO A 30 22.62 6.00 0.83
CA PRO A 30 23.36 4.79 1.14
C PRO A 30 22.78 4.04 2.34
N VAL A 31 22.66 2.73 2.25
CA VAL A 31 22.12 1.86 3.30
C VAL A 31 23.10 0.77 3.68
N PRO A 32 23.10 0.26 4.93
CA PRO A 32 24.00 -0.84 5.35
C PRO A 32 23.65 -2.15 4.67
N HIS A 33 22.41 -2.38 4.31
CA HIS A 33 21.90 -3.51 3.54
C HIS A 33 20.62 -3.10 2.81
N THR A 34 20.19 -3.83 1.79
CA THR A 34 18.90 -3.62 1.13
C THR A 34 17.77 -3.93 2.11
N PRO A 35 16.93 -2.96 2.49
CA PRO A 35 15.83 -3.22 3.44
C PRO A 35 14.77 -4.13 2.84
N VAL A 36 14.16 -4.95 3.69
CA VAL A 36 13.15 -5.95 3.31
C VAL A 36 11.86 -5.74 4.11
N TRP A 37 10.75 -5.79 3.43
CA TRP A 37 9.43 -6.05 4.00
C TRP A 37 8.56 -6.74 2.96
N PHE A 38 7.43 -7.32 3.36
CA PHE A 38 6.57 -8.04 2.41
C PHE A 38 5.14 -7.53 2.47
N MET A 39 4.57 -7.24 1.31
CA MET A 39 3.14 -6.97 1.21
C MET A 39 2.34 -8.17 1.73
N ARG A 40 1.35 -7.91 2.60
CA ARG A 40 0.58 -8.92 3.33
C ARG A 40 1.42 -9.81 4.25
N GLN A 41 2.58 -9.32 4.75
CA GLN A 41 3.40 -10.04 5.74
C GLN A 41 2.59 -10.40 7.00
N ALA A 42 1.73 -9.50 7.48
CA ALA A 42 0.72 -9.76 8.48
C ALA A 42 -0.49 -10.40 7.82
N GLY A 43 -0.58 -11.73 7.77
CA GLY A 43 -1.60 -12.37 6.99
C GLY A 43 -1.72 -13.89 7.17
N ARG A 44 -2.52 -14.49 6.31
CA ARG A 44 -2.98 -15.89 6.41
C ARG A 44 -1.89 -16.95 6.41
N SER A 45 -0.69 -16.64 5.94
CA SER A 45 0.46 -17.57 6.02
C SER A 45 0.92 -17.80 7.47
N LEU A 46 0.71 -16.85 8.38
CA LEU A 46 1.12 -16.95 9.78
C LEU A 46 0.13 -17.78 10.60
N PRO A 47 0.58 -18.85 11.30
CA PRO A 47 -0.27 -19.60 12.22
C PRO A 47 -0.85 -18.74 13.34
N GLU A 48 -0.05 -17.85 13.92
CA GLU A 48 -0.45 -16.90 14.95
C GLU A 48 -1.54 -15.93 14.47
N TYR A 49 -1.46 -15.46 13.24
CA TYR A 49 -2.53 -14.66 12.62
C TYR A 49 -3.83 -15.45 12.53
N ARG A 50 -3.76 -16.72 12.05
CA ARG A 50 -4.96 -17.57 11.96
C ARG A 50 -5.58 -17.81 13.32
N ALA A 51 -4.78 -18.00 14.37
CA ALA A 51 -5.26 -18.19 15.74
C ALA A 51 -5.99 -16.95 16.27
N VAL A 52 -5.40 -15.76 16.13
CA VAL A 52 -6.01 -14.50 16.58
C VAL A 52 -7.28 -14.18 15.81
N ARG A 53 -7.36 -14.56 14.53
CA ARG A 53 -8.45 -14.24 13.62
C ARG A 53 -9.57 -15.29 13.55
N ALA A 54 -9.45 -16.42 14.24
CA ALA A 54 -10.32 -17.59 14.03
C ALA A 54 -11.83 -17.29 14.09
N ASN A 55 -12.25 -16.35 14.95
CA ASN A 55 -13.67 -16.01 15.17
C ASN A 55 -13.97 -14.51 15.01
N VAL A 56 -13.09 -13.74 14.37
CA VAL A 56 -13.26 -12.29 14.24
C VAL A 56 -13.38 -11.91 12.76
N PRO A 57 -14.46 -11.22 12.33
CA PRO A 57 -14.60 -10.71 10.97
C PRO A 57 -13.46 -9.77 10.57
N MET A 58 -13.14 -9.70 9.28
CA MET A 58 -11.99 -8.92 8.79
C MET A 58 -12.09 -7.45 9.17
N LEU A 59 -13.20 -6.80 8.87
CA LEU A 59 -13.40 -5.38 9.17
C LEU A 59 -13.41 -5.10 10.68
N ALA A 60 -14.01 -5.98 11.48
CA ALA A 60 -13.96 -5.88 12.94
C ALA A 60 -12.52 -5.92 13.46
N SER A 61 -11.68 -6.82 12.90
CA SER A 61 -10.26 -6.88 13.29
C SER A 61 -9.49 -5.61 12.92
N CYS A 62 -9.78 -4.99 11.76
CA CYS A 62 -9.16 -3.75 11.34
C CYS A 62 -9.58 -2.54 12.20
N ARG A 63 -10.70 -2.67 12.94
CA ARG A 63 -11.29 -1.62 13.79
C ARG A 63 -11.06 -1.86 15.29
N THR A 64 -10.29 -2.88 15.65
CA THR A 64 -9.94 -3.21 17.04
C THR A 64 -8.45 -2.95 17.26
N PRO A 65 -8.05 -1.84 17.91
CA PRO A 65 -6.64 -1.43 18.02
C PRO A 65 -5.72 -2.53 18.56
N GLU A 66 -6.13 -3.28 19.57
CA GLU A 66 -5.32 -4.34 20.17
C GLU A 66 -5.02 -5.47 19.16
N LEU A 67 -6.00 -5.82 18.31
CA LEU A 67 -5.82 -6.82 17.25
C LEU A 67 -4.92 -6.27 16.14
N VAL A 68 -5.10 -5.02 15.76
CA VAL A 68 -4.26 -4.36 14.73
C VAL A 68 -2.80 -4.35 15.18
N VAL A 69 -2.54 -3.98 16.43
CA VAL A 69 -1.19 -3.95 17.02
C VAL A 69 -0.59 -5.35 17.02
N GLU A 70 -1.28 -6.33 17.62
CA GLU A 70 -0.76 -7.70 17.70
C GLU A 70 -0.46 -8.27 16.30
N ILE A 71 -1.40 -8.16 15.36
CA ILE A 71 -1.24 -8.72 14.02
C ILE A 71 -0.12 -8.02 13.24
N THR A 72 0.02 -6.70 13.39
CA THR A 72 1.09 -5.94 12.72
C THR A 72 2.48 -6.34 13.23
N LEU A 73 2.62 -6.65 14.52
CA LEU A 73 3.90 -7.00 15.13
C LEU A 73 4.34 -8.46 14.87
N GLN A 74 3.42 -9.37 14.56
CA GLN A 74 3.74 -10.79 14.32
C GLN A 74 4.86 -11.02 13.31
N PRO A 75 4.81 -10.44 12.09
CA PRO A 75 5.86 -10.64 11.09
C PRO A 75 7.21 -10.01 11.50
N LEU A 76 7.21 -8.93 12.27
CA LEU A 76 8.47 -8.34 12.76
C LEU A 76 9.17 -9.29 13.73
N ARG A 77 8.40 -9.83 14.69
CA ARG A 77 8.92 -10.78 15.67
C ARG A 77 9.46 -12.06 15.02
N ARG A 78 8.83 -12.48 13.91
CA ARG A 78 9.16 -13.73 13.23
C ARG A 78 10.26 -13.56 12.18
N TYR A 79 10.14 -12.57 11.30
CA TYR A 79 10.98 -12.44 10.11
C TYR A 79 12.16 -11.48 10.27
N GLY A 80 12.10 -10.56 11.23
CA GLY A 80 13.13 -9.52 11.36
C GLY A 80 13.15 -8.54 10.18
N VAL A 81 11.99 -8.21 9.62
CA VAL A 81 11.85 -7.25 8.51
C VAL A 81 12.16 -5.81 8.92
N ASP A 82 12.57 -4.96 7.96
CA ASP A 82 13.01 -3.58 8.19
C ASP A 82 11.89 -2.55 8.27
N ALA A 83 10.65 -2.96 7.99
CA ALA A 83 9.48 -2.09 8.12
C ALA A 83 8.23 -2.89 8.50
N ALA A 84 7.39 -2.29 9.33
CA ALA A 84 6.03 -2.75 9.58
C ALA A 84 5.08 -2.17 8.55
N VAL A 85 4.05 -2.91 8.14
CA VAL A 85 2.89 -2.38 7.41
C VAL A 85 1.66 -2.51 8.30
N LEU A 86 0.90 -1.44 8.42
CA LEU A 86 -0.33 -1.40 9.21
C LEU A 86 -1.27 -2.54 8.78
N PHE A 87 -1.73 -3.35 9.73
CA PHE A 87 -2.80 -4.31 9.44
C PHE A 87 -4.12 -3.57 9.29
N SER A 88 -4.64 -3.52 8.08
CA SER A 88 -5.90 -2.86 7.70
C SER A 88 -6.39 -3.43 6.36
N ASP A 89 -7.46 -2.85 5.83
CA ASP A 89 -7.94 -3.11 4.47
C ASP A 89 -8.20 -1.80 3.72
N ILE A 90 -8.03 -1.81 2.39
CA ILE A 90 -8.22 -0.63 1.54
C ILE A 90 -9.67 -0.11 1.55
N VAL A 91 -10.64 -0.94 1.96
CA VAL A 91 -12.06 -0.55 2.02
C VAL A 91 -12.48 0.01 3.38
N VAL A 92 -11.62 -0.04 4.40
CA VAL A 92 -11.90 0.54 5.74
C VAL A 92 -12.35 2.01 5.65
N PRO A 93 -11.70 2.90 4.89
CA PRO A 93 -12.15 4.28 4.78
C PRO A 93 -13.51 4.42 4.06
N LEU A 94 -13.86 3.51 3.15
CA LEU A 94 -15.18 3.51 2.51
C LEU A 94 -16.27 3.14 3.51
N GLN A 95 -16.05 2.12 4.34
CA GLN A 95 -16.97 1.76 5.42
C GLN A 95 -17.13 2.92 6.42
N ALA A 96 -16.01 3.57 6.77
CA ALA A 96 -16.02 4.70 7.71
C ALA A 96 -16.85 5.89 7.24
N VAL A 97 -16.91 6.15 5.94
CA VAL A 97 -17.76 7.22 5.39
C VAL A 97 -19.20 6.78 5.13
N GLY A 98 -19.57 5.54 5.49
CA GLY A 98 -20.95 5.05 5.46
C GLY A 98 -21.31 4.22 4.22
N VAL A 99 -20.31 3.75 3.44
CA VAL A 99 -20.58 2.80 2.36
C VAL A 99 -20.91 1.42 2.96
N GLY A 100 -22.09 0.87 2.62
CA GLY A 100 -22.49 -0.48 2.98
C GLY A 100 -21.62 -1.50 2.23
N LEU A 101 -20.77 -2.20 2.96
CA LEU A 101 -19.87 -3.23 2.41
C LEU A 101 -19.45 -4.24 3.47
N ASP A 102 -19.06 -5.43 3.01
CA ASP A 102 -18.42 -6.47 3.84
C ASP A 102 -17.30 -7.15 3.05
N ILE A 103 -16.42 -7.86 3.77
CA ILE A 103 -15.36 -8.70 3.19
C ILE A 103 -15.75 -10.16 3.34
N VAL A 104 -16.27 -10.72 2.26
CA VAL A 104 -16.74 -12.12 2.21
C VAL A 104 -15.56 -13.06 2.01
N ALA A 105 -15.46 -14.07 2.86
CA ALA A 105 -14.38 -15.07 2.78
C ALA A 105 -14.36 -15.78 1.41
N GLY A 106 -13.20 -15.84 0.77
CA GLY A 106 -13.02 -16.43 -0.55
C GLY A 106 -13.47 -15.58 -1.73
N VAL A 107 -14.20 -14.48 -1.49
CA VAL A 107 -14.67 -13.54 -2.51
C VAL A 107 -13.88 -12.23 -2.45
N GLY A 108 -13.81 -11.59 -1.30
CA GLY A 108 -13.25 -10.26 -1.09
C GLY A 108 -14.32 -9.23 -0.74
N PRO A 109 -14.04 -7.93 -0.94
CA PRO A 109 -15.02 -6.87 -0.68
C PRO A 109 -16.27 -7.02 -1.55
N VAL A 110 -17.45 -6.88 -0.94
CA VAL A 110 -18.75 -6.87 -1.61
C VAL A 110 -19.48 -5.59 -1.20
N ILE A 111 -19.95 -4.82 -2.18
CA ILE A 111 -20.63 -3.54 -1.99
C ILE A 111 -22.13 -3.76 -2.08
N GLU A 112 -22.87 -3.35 -1.05
CA GLU A 112 -24.33 -3.54 -0.98
C GLU A 112 -25.05 -2.73 -2.05
N GLU A 113 -24.65 -1.47 -2.23
CA GLU A 113 -25.24 -0.56 -3.22
C GLU A 113 -24.16 0.00 -4.15
N PRO A 114 -23.84 -0.69 -5.27
CA PRO A 114 -22.82 -0.23 -6.19
C PRO A 114 -23.15 1.12 -6.84
N VAL A 115 -22.12 1.91 -7.17
CA VAL A 115 -22.26 3.18 -7.91
C VAL A 115 -22.60 2.88 -9.38
N ARG A 116 -23.70 3.47 -9.87
CA ARG A 116 -24.19 3.27 -11.25
C ARG A 116 -24.39 4.58 -12.01
N ARG A 117 -24.57 5.68 -11.33
CA ARG A 117 -24.94 7.00 -11.89
C ARG A 117 -24.47 8.14 -11.00
N ALA A 118 -24.44 9.35 -11.53
CA ALA A 118 -24.01 10.55 -10.80
C ALA A 118 -24.72 10.77 -9.46
N ALA A 119 -26.03 10.46 -9.37
CA ALA A 119 -26.80 10.62 -8.14
C ALA A 119 -26.24 9.76 -6.97
N ASP A 120 -25.65 8.59 -7.28
CA ASP A 120 -25.12 7.69 -6.25
C ASP A 120 -23.88 8.26 -5.54
N LEU A 121 -23.21 9.23 -6.15
CA LEU A 121 -22.04 9.90 -5.57
C LEU A 121 -22.39 10.71 -4.31
N ALA A 122 -23.64 11.08 -4.11
CA ALA A 122 -24.07 11.82 -2.91
C ALA A 122 -23.81 11.04 -1.60
N ARG A 123 -23.68 9.72 -1.67
CA ARG A 123 -23.37 8.83 -0.53
C ARG A 123 -21.91 8.90 -0.10
N LEU A 124 -21.01 9.34 -0.98
CA LEU A 124 -19.58 9.44 -0.70
C LEU A 124 -19.27 10.81 -0.10
N ARG A 125 -19.28 10.91 1.21
CA ARG A 125 -18.87 12.13 1.92
C ARG A 125 -17.35 12.14 2.20
N PRO A 126 -16.74 13.31 2.43
CA PRO A 126 -15.35 13.37 2.87
C PRO A 126 -15.12 12.59 4.17
N LEU A 127 -13.95 11.98 4.31
CA LEU A 127 -13.51 11.35 5.54
C LEU A 127 -12.90 12.39 6.47
N THR A 128 -13.30 12.33 7.74
CA THR A 128 -12.72 13.13 8.83
C THR A 128 -11.98 12.26 9.82
N PRO A 129 -11.07 12.80 10.65
CA PRO A 129 -10.41 12.02 11.69
C PRO A 129 -11.36 11.31 12.66
N ASP A 130 -12.52 11.90 12.92
CA ASP A 130 -13.53 11.33 13.83
C ASP A 130 -14.23 10.08 13.27
N ASP A 131 -14.07 9.79 11.98
CA ASP A 131 -14.61 8.58 11.35
C ASP A 131 -13.75 7.34 11.61
N VAL A 132 -12.48 7.54 11.96
CA VAL A 132 -11.46 6.48 12.10
C VAL A 132 -10.58 6.67 13.34
N PRO A 133 -11.16 6.91 14.54
CA PRO A 133 -10.41 7.10 15.78
C PRO A 133 -9.63 5.84 16.17
N ASP A 134 -10.16 4.67 15.84
CA ASP A 134 -9.53 3.36 16.01
C ASP A 134 -8.24 3.21 15.17
N VAL A 135 -8.21 3.74 13.96
CA VAL A 135 -7.01 3.73 13.12
C VAL A 135 -5.92 4.64 13.72
N SER A 136 -6.30 5.84 14.17
CA SER A 136 -5.38 6.74 14.86
C SER A 136 -4.80 6.10 16.12
N ALA A 137 -5.65 5.48 16.95
CA ALA A 137 -5.22 4.78 18.16
C ALA A 137 -4.28 3.61 17.86
N SER A 138 -4.61 2.80 16.84
CA SER A 138 -3.79 1.67 16.39
C SER A 138 -2.40 2.12 15.93
N VAL A 139 -2.33 3.17 15.10
CA VAL A 139 -1.06 3.70 14.59
C VAL A 139 -0.22 4.28 15.72
N THR A 140 -0.80 5.04 16.64
CA THR A 140 -0.09 5.59 17.79
C THR A 140 0.51 4.48 18.66
N ALA A 141 -0.29 3.48 19.02
CA ALA A 141 0.19 2.35 19.83
C ALA A 141 1.29 1.55 19.10
N LEU A 142 1.17 1.37 17.77
CA LEU A 142 2.20 0.69 16.98
C LEU A 142 3.51 1.47 16.94
N VAL A 143 3.46 2.79 16.78
CA VAL A 143 4.68 3.63 16.77
C VAL A 143 5.44 3.53 18.10
N ASP A 144 4.72 3.49 19.21
CA ASP A 144 5.33 3.31 20.54
C ASP A 144 5.99 1.91 20.68
N GLU A 145 5.34 0.85 20.21
CA GLU A 145 5.84 -0.53 20.28
C GLU A 145 7.01 -0.81 19.30
N LEU A 146 6.99 -0.17 18.12
CA LEU A 146 7.97 -0.39 17.07
C LEU A 146 9.33 0.27 17.33
N GLY A 147 9.38 1.29 18.20
CA GLY A 147 10.61 2.00 18.55
C GLY A 147 11.31 2.57 17.30
N GLY A 148 12.38 1.90 16.84
CA GLY A 148 13.17 2.32 15.67
C GLY A 148 12.68 1.79 14.31
N THR A 149 11.73 0.85 14.28
CA THR A 149 11.22 0.26 13.03
C THR A 149 10.12 1.14 12.42
N PRO A 150 10.26 1.60 11.17
CA PRO A 150 9.26 2.45 10.55
C PRO A 150 7.94 1.71 10.27
N LEU A 151 6.82 2.39 10.52
CA LEU A 151 5.48 1.93 10.17
C LEU A 151 5.06 2.51 8.82
N ILE A 152 4.65 1.65 7.91
CA ILE A 152 4.06 2.00 6.62
C ILE A 152 2.54 2.05 6.79
N GLY A 153 1.94 3.23 6.64
CA GLY A 153 0.51 3.38 6.45
C GLY A 153 0.11 3.12 4.99
N PHE A 154 -1.18 2.94 4.71
CA PHE A 154 -1.61 2.77 3.33
C PHE A 154 -3.07 3.13 3.08
N ALA A 155 -3.41 3.30 1.79
CA ALA A 155 -4.78 3.39 1.31
C ALA A 155 -4.91 2.71 -0.06
N GLY A 156 -6.14 2.39 -0.44
CA GLY A 156 -6.46 2.05 -1.82
C GLY A 156 -6.40 3.28 -2.73
N ALA A 157 -5.85 3.11 -3.94
CA ALA A 157 -5.86 4.17 -4.94
C ALA A 157 -7.27 4.43 -5.48
N PRO A 158 -7.54 5.64 -5.96
CA PRO A 158 -8.88 6.01 -6.45
C PRO A 158 -9.46 5.06 -7.50
N PHE A 159 -8.66 4.60 -8.47
CA PHE A 159 -9.13 3.66 -9.49
C PHE A 159 -9.52 2.30 -8.88
N THR A 160 -8.68 1.77 -8.01
CA THR A 160 -8.94 0.47 -7.36
C THR A 160 -10.21 0.53 -6.49
N LEU A 161 -10.39 1.60 -5.73
CA LEU A 161 -11.60 1.81 -4.92
C LEU A 161 -12.85 2.01 -5.79
N ALA A 162 -12.74 2.79 -6.89
CA ALA A 162 -13.82 2.99 -7.86
C ALA A 162 -14.22 1.67 -8.50
N SER A 163 -13.26 0.80 -8.84
CA SER A 163 -13.55 -0.51 -9.42
C SER A 163 -14.42 -1.35 -8.49
N TYR A 164 -14.11 -1.43 -7.20
CA TYR A 164 -14.96 -2.13 -6.23
C TYR A 164 -16.35 -1.51 -6.12
N LEU A 165 -16.42 -0.18 -6.02
CA LEU A 165 -17.71 0.52 -5.90
C LEU A 165 -18.59 0.37 -7.13
N VAL A 166 -18.01 0.41 -8.34
CA VAL A 166 -18.76 0.30 -9.59
C VAL A 166 -19.07 -1.14 -9.95
N GLU A 167 -18.16 -2.09 -9.78
CA GLU A 167 -18.46 -3.51 -10.06
C GLU A 167 -19.40 -4.11 -9.01
N GLY A 168 -19.32 -3.65 -7.76
CA GLY A 168 -20.04 -4.23 -6.60
C GLY A 168 -19.24 -5.29 -5.87
N GLY A 169 -18.02 -5.57 -6.34
CA GLY A 169 -17.11 -6.59 -5.82
C GLY A 169 -15.91 -6.79 -6.73
N PRO A 170 -15.14 -7.88 -6.53
CA PRO A 170 -14.04 -8.23 -7.44
C PRO A 170 -14.53 -8.44 -8.87
N SER A 171 -13.77 -7.96 -9.84
CA SER A 171 -14.05 -8.18 -11.26
C SER A 171 -12.78 -8.63 -11.98
N ARG A 172 -12.94 -9.45 -13.02
CA ARG A 172 -11.83 -9.90 -13.86
C ARG A 172 -11.52 -8.89 -14.98
N ASN A 173 -12.56 -8.33 -15.59
CA ASN A 173 -12.42 -7.52 -16.79
C ASN A 173 -12.78 -6.04 -16.58
N HIS A 174 -13.40 -5.71 -15.43
CA HIS A 174 -13.79 -4.34 -15.06
C HIS A 174 -14.72 -3.69 -16.10
N GLU A 175 -15.68 -4.43 -16.64
CA GLU A 175 -16.53 -4.00 -17.76
C GLU A 175 -17.39 -2.79 -17.39
N ARG A 176 -18.02 -2.81 -16.20
CA ARG A 176 -18.86 -1.71 -15.74
C ARG A 176 -18.03 -0.48 -15.38
N THR A 177 -16.87 -0.69 -14.77
CA THR A 177 -15.90 0.35 -14.44
C THR A 177 -15.45 1.08 -15.70
N LYS A 178 -15.04 0.35 -16.74
CA LYS A 178 -14.61 0.92 -18.01
C LYS A 178 -15.78 1.56 -18.78
N ALA A 179 -16.98 0.95 -18.75
CA ALA A 179 -18.16 1.52 -19.37
C ALA A 179 -18.52 2.89 -18.77
N LEU A 180 -18.49 3.04 -17.43
CA LEU A 180 -18.70 4.32 -16.76
C LEU A 180 -17.59 5.32 -17.12
N MET A 181 -16.32 4.89 -17.08
CA MET A 181 -15.16 5.73 -17.39
C MET A 181 -15.22 6.33 -18.80
N TYR A 182 -15.59 5.52 -19.80
CA TYR A 182 -15.66 5.96 -21.19
C TYR A 182 -16.98 6.67 -21.54
N GLY A 183 -18.10 6.17 -21.00
CA GLY A 183 -19.44 6.64 -21.34
C GLY A 183 -19.85 7.90 -20.59
N GLU A 184 -19.40 8.07 -19.35
CA GLU A 184 -19.75 9.19 -18.47
C GLU A 184 -18.51 9.82 -17.82
N PRO A 185 -17.59 10.42 -18.59
CA PRO A 185 -16.32 10.92 -18.04
C PRO A 185 -16.48 11.92 -16.89
N ALA A 186 -17.51 12.77 -16.93
CA ALA A 186 -17.78 13.74 -15.87
C ALA A 186 -18.14 13.05 -14.54
N THR A 187 -19.01 12.03 -14.60
CA THR A 187 -19.38 11.20 -13.44
C THR A 187 -18.18 10.43 -12.92
N TRP A 188 -17.39 9.87 -13.84
CA TRP A 188 -16.15 9.15 -13.49
C TRP A 188 -15.15 10.03 -12.75
N HIS A 189 -14.83 11.21 -13.28
CA HIS A 189 -13.90 12.13 -12.61
C HIS A 189 -14.43 12.61 -11.27
N ALA A 190 -15.72 12.87 -11.15
CA ALA A 190 -16.34 13.22 -9.89
C ALA A 190 -16.29 12.09 -8.85
N LEU A 191 -16.43 10.83 -9.27
CA LEU A 191 -16.22 9.65 -8.41
C LEU A 191 -14.79 9.57 -7.92
N LEU A 192 -13.82 9.61 -8.83
CA LEU A 192 -12.40 9.49 -8.48
C LEU A 192 -11.92 10.66 -7.61
N ASP A 193 -12.44 11.86 -7.82
CA ASP A 193 -12.10 13.03 -7.02
C ASP A 193 -12.53 12.85 -5.56
N ARG A 194 -13.74 12.35 -5.31
CA ARG A 194 -14.23 12.03 -3.96
C ARG A 194 -13.43 10.91 -3.31
N LEU A 195 -13.10 9.85 -4.08
CA LEU A 195 -12.28 8.76 -3.57
C LEU A 195 -10.84 9.20 -3.27
N ALA A 196 -10.31 10.14 -4.05
CA ALA A 196 -9.01 10.75 -3.76
C ALA A 196 -9.05 11.54 -2.44
N ASP A 197 -10.12 12.30 -2.16
CA ASP A 197 -10.29 13.00 -0.89
C ASP A 197 -10.40 12.03 0.30
N ILE A 198 -11.14 10.94 0.15
CA ILE A 198 -11.29 9.90 1.18
C ILE A 198 -9.93 9.22 1.45
N ALA A 199 -9.23 8.79 0.40
CA ALA A 199 -7.92 8.14 0.52
C ALA A 199 -6.88 9.09 1.15
N LEU A 200 -6.85 10.35 0.71
CA LEU A 200 -5.96 11.37 1.27
C LEU A 200 -6.29 11.65 2.75
N GLY A 201 -7.56 11.79 3.10
CA GLY A 201 -8.00 11.96 4.49
C GLY A 201 -7.54 10.80 5.37
N PHE A 202 -7.72 9.57 4.89
CA PHE A 202 -7.31 8.36 5.59
C PHE A 202 -5.78 8.26 5.79
N LEU A 203 -4.99 8.61 4.77
CA LEU A 203 -3.54 8.66 4.88
C LEU A 203 -3.06 9.77 5.82
N LYS A 204 -3.70 10.93 5.80
CA LYS A 204 -3.37 12.03 6.72
C LYS A 204 -3.57 11.66 8.19
N VAL A 205 -4.62 10.90 8.52
CA VAL A 205 -4.83 10.39 9.88
C VAL A 205 -3.68 9.48 10.29
N GLN A 206 -3.25 8.56 9.42
CA GLN A 206 -2.14 7.64 9.70
C GLN A 206 -0.81 8.39 9.87
N VAL A 207 -0.52 9.36 9.01
CA VAL A 207 0.70 10.19 9.10
C VAL A 207 0.69 11.04 10.37
N ALA A 208 -0.44 11.66 10.71
CA ALA A 208 -0.58 12.46 11.93
C ALA A 208 -0.41 11.63 13.20
N ALA A 209 -0.78 10.34 13.17
CA ALA A 209 -0.57 9.38 14.26
C ALA A 209 0.84 8.79 14.30
N GLY A 210 1.70 9.05 13.30
CA GLY A 210 3.13 8.70 13.32
C GLY A 210 3.58 7.66 12.27
N ALA A 211 2.75 7.32 11.28
CA ALA A 211 3.21 6.50 10.16
C ALA A 211 4.40 7.19 9.45
N ALA A 212 5.50 6.45 9.27
CA ALA A 212 6.78 6.96 8.79
C ALA A 212 6.91 6.94 7.25
N ALA A 213 6.05 6.19 6.58
CA ALA A 213 5.88 6.14 5.13
C ALA A 213 4.43 5.79 4.81
N VAL A 214 4.01 5.98 3.55
CA VAL A 214 2.68 5.58 3.09
C VAL A 214 2.76 4.86 1.75
N GLN A 215 1.84 3.90 1.54
CA GLN A 215 1.69 3.22 0.26
C GLN A 215 0.28 3.37 -0.30
N LEU A 216 0.20 3.78 -1.57
CA LEU A 216 -1.03 3.80 -2.34
C LEU A 216 -1.12 2.52 -3.16
N PHE A 217 -2.12 1.68 -2.88
CA PHE A 217 -2.35 0.41 -3.58
C PHE A 217 -3.28 0.59 -4.76
N ASP A 218 -2.74 0.48 -5.98
CA ASP A 218 -3.50 0.54 -7.23
C ASP A 218 -3.56 -0.84 -7.93
N SER A 219 -4.05 -1.81 -7.19
CA SER A 219 -4.03 -3.24 -7.55
C SER A 219 -4.70 -3.56 -8.88
N TRP A 220 -5.65 -2.74 -9.33
CA TRP A 220 -6.43 -2.97 -10.55
C TRP A 220 -6.02 -2.10 -11.74
N ALA A 221 -5.12 -1.11 -11.57
CA ALA A 221 -4.72 -0.17 -12.62
C ALA A 221 -4.11 -0.84 -13.86
N GLY A 222 -3.51 -2.01 -13.70
CA GLY A 222 -2.90 -2.77 -14.80
C GLY A 222 -3.87 -3.23 -15.89
N VAL A 223 -5.19 -3.06 -15.71
CA VAL A 223 -6.19 -3.34 -16.75
C VAL A 223 -6.35 -2.17 -17.73
N LEU A 224 -5.68 -1.04 -17.49
CA LEU A 224 -5.76 0.16 -18.31
C LEU A 224 -4.56 0.29 -19.24
N SER A 225 -4.82 0.89 -20.40
CA SER A 225 -3.74 1.42 -21.24
C SER A 225 -3.07 2.62 -20.58
N ALA A 226 -1.83 2.93 -20.96
CA ALA A 226 -1.14 4.13 -20.47
C ALA A 226 -1.90 5.42 -20.80
N ALA A 227 -2.54 5.50 -21.97
CA ALA A 227 -3.35 6.64 -22.38
C ALA A 227 -4.59 6.83 -21.48
N ASP A 228 -5.28 5.72 -21.15
CA ASP A 228 -6.46 5.76 -20.28
C ASP A 228 -6.06 6.11 -18.84
N TYR A 229 -4.99 5.49 -18.32
CA TYR A 229 -4.49 5.83 -17.00
C TYR A 229 -4.14 7.32 -16.91
N ARG A 230 -3.41 7.86 -17.88
CA ARG A 230 -3.04 9.27 -17.93
C ARG A 230 -4.26 10.19 -17.93
N ARG A 231 -5.29 9.84 -18.73
CA ARG A 231 -6.48 10.67 -18.88
C ARG A 231 -7.42 10.58 -17.69
N TYR A 232 -7.70 9.38 -17.22
CA TYR A 232 -8.81 9.11 -16.32
C TYR A 232 -8.42 8.84 -14.87
N VAL A 233 -7.14 8.57 -14.56
CA VAL A 233 -6.70 8.12 -13.24
C VAL A 233 -5.58 8.98 -12.67
N LEU A 234 -4.54 9.27 -13.45
CA LEU A 234 -3.35 10.00 -13.02
C LEU A 234 -3.64 11.28 -12.23
N PRO A 235 -4.57 12.19 -12.64
CA PRO A 235 -4.84 13.41 -11.88
C PRO A 235 -5.31 13.14 -10.45
N HIS A 236 -6.04 12.06 -10.23
CA HIS A 236 -6.62 11.71 -8.94
C HIS A 236 -5.60 11.02 -8.04
N SER A 237 -4.76 10.13 -8.57
CA SER A 237 -3.61 9.58 -7.84
C SER A 237 -2.60 10.68 -7.47
N ALA A 238 -2.36 11.63 -8.37
CA ALA A 238 -1.52 12.79 -8.11
C ALA A 238 -2.10 13.71 -7.01
N LYS A 239 -3.42 13.88 -6.96
CA LYS A 239 -4.10 14.60 -5.87
C LYS A 239 -3.81 13.94 -4.51
N VAL A 240 -3.89 12.60 -4.42
CA VAL A 240 -3.61 11.87 -3.18
C VAL A 240 -2.16 12.05 -2.75
N LEU A 241 -1.21 11.75 -3.64
CA LEU A 241 0.22 11.78 -3.32
C LEU A 241 0.72 13.21 -3.09
N GLY A 242 0.28 14.16 -3.92
CA GLY A 242 0.60 15.58 -3.77
C GLY A 242 0.02 16.22 -2.50
N GLY A 243 -1.16 15.79 -2.07
CA GLY A 243 -1.81 16.28 -0.85
C GLY A 243 -1.10 15.89 0.45
N LEU A 244 -0.12 14.99 0.40
CA LEU A 244 0.75 14.59 1.51
C LEU A 244 2.07 15.41 1.56
N ALA A 245 2.38 16.17 0.51
CA ALA A 245 3.68 16.86 0.38
C ALA A 245 3.88 18.06 1.34
N GLY A 246 2.88 18.47 2.11
CA GLY A 246 2.89 19.73 2.86
C GLY A 246 3.09 19.65 4.37
N GLY A 247 3.25 18.47 4.99
CA GLY A 247 3.14 18.32 6.45
C GLY A 247 4.22 17.51 7.17
N GLY A 248 5.46 17.50 6.67
CA GLY A 248 6.51 16.57 7.12
C GLY A 248 6.57 15.42 6.13
N VAL A 249 7.59 15.48 5.25
CA VAL A 249 7.64 14.62 4.05
C VAL A 249 7.88 13.17 4.45
N VAL A 250 6.82 12.38 4.51
CA VAL A 250 6.94 10.92 4.57
C VAL A 250 7.06 10.38 3.14
N PRO A 251 7.93 9.37 2.88
CA PRO A 251 8.02 8.72 1.58
C PRO A 251 6.67 8.16 1.13
N ARG A 252 6.34 8.37 -0.15
CA ARG A 252 5.10 7.95 -0.78
C ARG A 252 5.39 6.85 -1.79
N ILE A 253 4.88 5.67 -1.50
CA ILE A 253 5.05 4.49 -2.35
C ILE A 253 3.80 4.34 -3.19
N HIS A 254 3.92 4.15 -4.51
CA HIS A 254 2.81 3.84 -5.39
C HIS A 254 3.02 2.46 -6.02
N PHE A 255 2.12 1.53 -5.76
CA PHE A 255 2.22 0.14 -6.22
C PHE A 255 0.98 -0.29 -6.98
N GLY A 256 1.18 -0.98 -8.09
CA GLY A 256 0.11 -1.63 -8.85
C GLY A 256 0.55 -2.99 -9.40
N VAL A 257 -0.43 -3.83 -9.75
CA VAL A 257 -0.21 -5.15 -10.37
C VAL A 257 -0.49 -5.09 -11.85
N GLY A 258 0.41 -5.64 -12.68
CA GLY A 258 0.30 -5.55 -14.14
C GLY A 258 0.57 -4.15 -14.69
N THR A 259 1.21 -3.30 -13.91
CA THR A 259 1.43 -1.88 -14.22
C THR A 259 2.76 -1.59 -14.94
N GLY A 260 3.37 -2.59 -15.57
CA GLY A 260 4.65 -2.43 -16.24
C GLY A 260 4.72 -1.26 -17.23
N GLU A 261 3.65 -1.05 -18.01
CA GLU A 261 3.54 0.07 -18.96
C GLU A 261 3.13 1.40 -18.28
N LEU A 262 2.76 1.36 -17.00
CA LEU A 262 2.32 2.52 -16.22
C LEU A 262 3.40 3.04 -15.27
N LEU A 263 4.56 2.38 -15.11
CA LEU A 263 5.57 2.70 -14.09
C LEU A 263 6.00 4.17 -14.13
N GLY A 264 6.23 4.74 -15.33
CA GLY A 264 6.54 6.17 -15.47
C GLY A 264 5.38 7.07 -15.04
N LEU A 265 4.13 6.65 -15.23
CA LEU A 265 2.94 7.40 -14.81
C LEU A 265 2.72 7.32 -13.29
N LEU A 266 3.07 6.19 -12.66
CA LEU A 266 3.06 6.07 -11.20
C LEU A 266 4.07 7.04 -10.57
N ALA A 267 5.26 7.19 -11.18
CA ALA A 267 6.25 8.18 -10.77
C ALA A 267 5.74 9.62 -11.00
N GLU A 268 5.15 9.90 -12.18
CA GLU A 268 4.57 11.20 -12.53
C GLU A 268 3.45 11.62 -11.56
N ALA A 269 2.70 10.66 -11.00
CA ALA A 269 1.70 10.91 -9.96
C ALA A 269 2.30 11.48 -8.65
N GLY A 270 3.62 11.51 -8.50
CA GLY A 270 4.31 12.08 -7.34
C GLY A 270 4.79 11.04 -6.32
N ALA A 271 4.96 9.78 -6.74
CA ALA A 271 5.59 8.75 -5.91
C ALA A 271 7.09 9.03 -5.70
N ASP A 272 7.58 8.84 -4.49
CA ASP A 272 9.01 8.84 -4.15
C ASP A 272 9.60 7.44 -4.40
N VAL A 273 8.77 6.41 -4.23
CA VAL A 273 9.10 5.01 -4.47
C VAL A 273 8.05 4.38 -5.39
N VAL A 274 8.50 3.74 -6.47
CA VAL A 274 7.59 2.99 -7.35
C VAL A 274 7.67 1.51 -7.03
N GLY A 275 6.55 0.93 -6.62
CA GLY A 275 6.42 -0.50 -6.41
C GLY A 275 6.21 -1.23 -7.73
N VAL A 276 7.00 -2.27 -7.96
CA VAL A 276 7.05 -3.04 -9.22
C VAL A 276 6.54 -4.46 -8.97
N ASP A 277 5.66 -4.96 -9.82
CA ASP A 277 5.26 -6.36 -9.76
C ASP A 277 6.32 -7.27 -10.42
N TRP A 278 6.18 -8.58 -10.26
CA TRP A 278 7.21 -9.57 -10.68
C TRP A 278 7.42 -9.70 -12.18
N ARG A 279 6.55 -9.06 -13.01
CA ARG A 279 6.57 -9.21 -14.48
C ARG A 279 7.65 -8.38 -15.16
N VAL A 280 8.14 -7.33 -14.50
CA VAL A 280 9.12 -6.40 -15.06
C VAL A 280 10.40 -6.46 -14.22
N PRO A 281 11.55 -6.83 -14.80
CA PRO A 281 12.83 -6.75 -14.09
C PRO A 281 13.11 -5.33 -13.58
N LEU A 282 13.73 -5.20 -12.40
CA LEU A 282 13.92 -3.89 -11.74
C LEU A 282 14.83 -2.93 -12.53
N ASP A 283 15.80 -3.44 -13.26
CA ASP A 283 16.66 -2.64 -14.15
C ASP A 283 15.86 -2.02 -15.31
N ALA A 284 14.97 -2.81 -15.93
CA ALA A 284 14.04 -2.29 -16.93
C ALA A 284 13.02 -1.32 -16.32
N ALA A 285 12.55 -1.58 -15.10
CA ALA A 285 11.66 -0.69 -14.37
C ALA A 285 12.33 0.66 -14.05
N ALA A 286 13.60 0.67 -13.64
CA ALA A 286 14.39 1.87 -13.41
C ALA A 286 14.44 2.76 -14.65
N GLY A 287 14.67 2.18 -15.84
CA GLY A 287 14.64 2.90 -17.10
C GLY A 287 13.28 3.53 -17.44
N ARG A 288 12.17 2.89 -17.03
CA ARG A 288 10.79 3.41 -17.26
C ARG A 288 10.40 4.50 -16.27
N VAL A 289 10.84 4.37 -15.02
CA VAL A 289 10.54 5.31 -13.94
C VAL A 289 11.38 6.59 -14.06
N GLY A 290 12.60 6.47 -14.55
CA GLY A 290 13.57 7.56 -14.63
C GLY A 290 14.29 7.82 -13.30
N PRO A 291 15.25 8.77 -13.30
CA PRO A 291 16.08 9.06 -12.13
C PRO A 291 15.30 9.77 -11.01
N GLY A 292 15.88 9.77 -9.82
CA GLY A 292 15.35 10.45 -8.63
C GLY A 292 14.24 9.67 -7.92
N ARG A 293 14.10 8.35 -8.18
CA ARG A 293 13.10 7.50 -7.56
C ARG A 293 13.70 6.19 -7.08
N ALA A 294 13.28 5.75 -5.90
CA ALA A 294 13.56 4.40 -5.43
C ALA A 294 12.56 3.39 -6.06
N LEU A 295 12.97 2.12 -6.13
CA LEU A 295 12.11 1.02 -6.53
C LEU A 295 11.87 0.06 -5.37
N GLN A 296 10.66 -0.48 -5.31
CA GLN A 296 10.27 -1.51 -4.36
C GLN A 296 9.82 -2.76 -5.10
N GLY A 297 10.37 -3.90 -4.72
CA GLY A 297 9.99 -5.20 -5.30
C GLY A 297 11.19 -6.10 -5.49
N ASN A 298 11.10 -7.18 -6.31
CA ASN A 298 9.83 -7.61 -6.94
C ASN A 298 9.84 -9.13 -7.18
N LEU A 299 10.26 -9.88 -6.15
CA LEU A 299 10.29 -11.35 -6.26
C LEU A 299 8.88 -11.90 -6.51
N ASP A 300 8.73 -12.81 -7.47
CA ASP A 300 7.46 -13.51 -7.71
C ASP A 300 7.06 -14.30 -6.45
N PRO A 301 5.88 -14.06 -5.85
CA PRO A 301 5.41 -14.80 -4.69
C PRO A 301 5.31 -16.31 -4.92
N ALA A 302 5.08 -16.75 -6.16
CA ALA A 302 5.00 -18.17 -6.50
C ALA A 302 6.36 -18.89 -6.39
N VAL A 303 7.47 -18.18 -6.50
CA VAL A 303 8.81 -18.74 -6.33
C VAL A 303 9.03 -19.29 -4.91
N LEU A 304 8.33 -18.74 -3.91
CA LEU A 304 8.44 -19.19 -2.51
C LEU A 304 7.98 -20.64 -2.28
N PHE A 305 7.29 -21.24 -3.24
CA PHE A 305 6.88 -22.66 -3.22
C PHE A 305 7.91 -23.59 -3.87
N ALA A 306 8.97 -23.04 -4.47
CA ALA A 306 10.02 -23.80 -5.10
C ALA A 306 11.09 -24.26 -4.06
N PRO A 307 11.94 -25.22 -4.40
CA PRO A 307 13.10 -25.57 -3.58
C PRO A 307 13.97 -24.34 -3.29
N TRP A 308 14.52 -24.26 -2.07
CA TRP A 308 15.28 -23.10 -1.59
C TRP A 308 16.34 -22.58 -2.56
N GLY A 309 17.04 -23.47 -3.25
CA GLY A 309 18.07 -23.07 -4.24
C GLY A 309 17.50 -22.18 -5.35
N ALA A 310 16.26 -22.43 -5.80
CA ALA A 310 15.57 -21.60 -6.78
C ALA A 310 15.13 -20.26 -6.18
N VAL A 311 14.60 -20.28 -4.94
CA VAL A 311 14.21 -19.05 -4.21
C VAL A 311 15.43 -18.14 -4.07
N ALA A 312 16.55 -18.68 -3.58
CA ALA A 312 17.79 -17.93 -3.37
C ALA A 312 18.36 -17.37 -4.69
N ALA A 313 18.34 -18.16 -5.76
CA ALA A 313 18.81 -17.71 -7.08
C ALA A 313 17.96 -16.53 -7.58
N LYS A 314 16.63 -16.61 -7.49
CA LYS A 314 15.72 -15.54 -7.91
C LYS A 314 15.83 -14.28 -7.03
N ALA A 315 16.03 -14.43 -5.73
CA ALA A 315 16.28 -13.30 -4.85
C ALA A 315 17.57 -12.54 -5.22
N ARG A 316 18.65 -13.27 -5.59
CA ARG A 316 19.89 -12.67 -6.10
C ARG A 316 19.70 -11.93 -7.42
N GLU A 317 18.91 -12.47 -8.35
CA GLU A 317 18.54 -11.76 -9.59
C GLU A 317 17.85 -10.43 -9.29
N VAL A 318 16.89 -10.42 -8.36
CA VAL A 318 16.17 -9.20 -7.93
C VAL A 318 17.14 -8.20 -7.28
N LEU A 319 18.04 -8.66 -6.39
CA LEU A 319 19.05 -7.79 -5.77
C LEU A 319 20.02 -7.20 -6.81
N ALA A 320 20.42 -8.00 -7.80
CA ALA A 320 21.30 -7.52 -8.88
C ALA A 320 20.61 -6.47 -9.74
N ALA A 321 19.35 -6.72 -10.17
CA ALA A 321 18.57 -5.80 -10.98
C ALA A 321 18.22 -4.52 -10.21
N GLY A 322 17.98 -4.62 -8.89
CA GLY A 322 17.66 -3.48 -8.02
C GLY A 322 18.78 -2.45 -7.90
N LYS A 323 20.02 -2.81 -8.23
CA LYS A 323 21.19 -1.88 -8.25
C LYS A 323 21.05 -0.78 -9.30
N ALA A 324 20.17 -0.93 -10.27
CA ALA A 324 19.93 0.08 -11.30
C ALA A 324 19.04 1.26 -10.79
N ALA A 325 18.40 1.10 -9.65
CA ALA A 325 17.58 2.16 -9.03
C ALA A 325 18.42 3.04 -8.09
N ASP A 326 17.99 4.28 -7.88
CA ASP A 326 18.63 5.18 -6.93
C ASP A 326 18.52 4.68 -5.48
N GLY A 327 17.44 3.95 -5.16
CA GLY A 327 17.26 3.19 -3.92
C GLY A 327 16.47 1.91 -4.19
N HIS A 328 16.77 0.83 -3.46
CA HIS A 328 16.07 -0.43 -3.61
C HIS A 328 15.53 -0.91 -2.26
N ILE A 329 14.24 -1.24 -2.24
CA ILE A 329 13.55 -1.89 -1.14
C ILE A 329 13.14 -3.28 -1.64
N PHE A 330 13.69 -4.34 -1.07
CA PHE A 330 13.32 -5.70 -1.46
C PHE A 330 11.91 -6.01 -0.95
N ASN A 331 11.08 -6.51 -1.84
CA ASN A 331 9.73 -6.98 -1.54
C ASN A 331 9.35 -8.09 -2.52
N LEU A 332 8.21 -8.73 -2.30
CA LEU A 332 7.58 -9.54 -3.34
C LEU A 332 6.89 -8.63 -4.37
N GLY A 333 6.71 -9.12 -5.59
CA GLY A 333 5.95 -8.44 -6.63
C GLY A 333 4.44 -8.43 -6.42
N HIS A 334 3.95 -9.06 -5.34
CA HIS A 334 2.58 -9.02 -4.82
C HIS A 334 2.60 -9.43 -3.33
N GLY A 335 1.44 -9.56 -2.70
CA GLY A 335 1.35 -10.01 -1.31
C GLY A 335 1.74 -11.48 -1.12
N VAL A 336 2.21 -11.80 0.09
CA VAL A 336 2.44 -13.17 0.54
C VAL A 336 1.19 -14.02 0.32
N LEU A 337 1.36 -15.20 -0.27
CA LEU A 337 0.26 -16.13 -0.52
C LEU A 337 -0.13 -16.88 0.77
N PRO A 338 -1.41 -17.28 0.92
CA PRO A 338 -1.90 -17.88 2.17
C PRO A 338 -1.14 -19.13 2.62
N ASP A 339 -0.67 -19.93 1.67
CA ASP A 339 -0.01 -21.21 1.92
C ASP A 339 1.52 -21.12 1.88
N THR A 340 2.07 -19.90 1.84
CA THR A 340 3.53 -19.68 1.91
C THR A 340 4.06 -20.15 3.28
N ASP A 341 5.10 -20.96 3.26
CA ASP A 341 5.82 -21.37 4.48
C ASP A 341 6.53 -20.14 5.10
N PRO A 342 6.18 -19.76 6.36
CA PRO A 342 6.85 -18.67 7.04
C PRO A 342 8.38 -18.83 7.15
N GLY A 343 8.88 -20.06 7.29
CA GLY A 343 10.32 -20.33 7.38
C GLY A 343 11.07 -19.97 6.09
N VAL A 344 10.41 -20.01 4.93
CA VAL A 344 11.02 -19.54 3.68
C VAL A 344 11.17 -18.01 3.69
N LEU A 345 10.22 -17.29 4.25
CA LEU A 345 10.30 -15.81 4.38
C LEU A 345 11.39 -15.40 5.37
N GLU A 346 11.55 -16.09 6.51
CA GLU A 346 12.64 -15.88 7.47
C GLU A 346 14.00 -16.00 6.77
N ARG A 347 14.24 -17.13 6.09
CA ARG A 347 15.47 -17.37 5.34
C ARG A 347 15.70 -16.37 4.21
N LEU A 348 14.62 -15.86 3.59
CA LEU A 348 14.71 -14.86 2.53
C LEU A 348 15.19 -13.52 3.07
N VAL A 349 14.70 -13.08 4.24
CA VAL A 349 15.18 -11.86 4.92
C VAL A 349 16.66 -11.98 5.25
N GLU A 350 17.07 -13.11 5.88
CA GLU A 350 18.48 -13.38 6.20
C GLU A 350 19.37 -13.33 4.95
N LEU A 351 18.95 -13.97 3.85
CA LEU A 351 19.69 -13.98 2.60
C LEU A 351 19.87 -12.56 2.04
N VAL A 352 18.77 -11.78 1.99
CA VAL A 352 18.81 -10.43 1.42
C VAL A 352 19.73 -9.53 2.25
N HIS A 353 19.65 -9.58 3.58
CA HIS A 353 20.52 -8.82 4.46
C HIS A 353 22.00 -9.22 4.26
N ALA A 354 22.30 -10.52 4.31
CA ALA A 354 23.68 -11.03 4.20
C ALA A 354 24.33 -10.68 2.85
N GLU A 355 23.59 -10.83 1.75
CA GLU A 355 24.16 -10.64 0.40
C GLU A 355 24.14 -9.19 -0.09
N SER A 356 23.46 -8.30 0.62
CA SER A 356 23.45 -6.87 0.32
C SER A 356 24.19 -6.03 1.36
N ALA A 357 24.78 -6.64 2.39
CA ALA A 357 25.61 -5.96 3.40
C ALA A 357 26.78 -5.20 2.75
N ARG A 358 27.04 -3.96 3.26
CA ARG A 358 28.06 -3.04 2.77
C ARG A 358 29.06 -2.69 3.87
#